data_14629611f128cdcafb30f986e51fb9a6
#
_entry.id   14629611f128cdcafb30f986e51fb9a6
#
_cell.length_a   1.000
_cell.length_b   1.000
_cell.length_c   1.000
_cell.angle_alpha   90.00
_cell.angle_beta   90.00
_cell.angle_gamma   90.00
#
_symmetry.space_group_name_H-M   'P 1'
#
loop_
_entity.id
_entity.type
_entity.pdbx_description
1 polymer ?
#
loop_
_entity_poly.entity_id
_entity_poly.type
_entity_poly.pdbx_seq_one_letter_code
_entity_poly.pdbx_strand_id
1 'polypeptide(L)'
;NILHRVRRKHNVEEAMENVPLKLYLFDVLYYKVPMIDEPLKNRRKTLEDIVDTSVDEMNLSTMRIGTADNLDEIQELFETSINEGHEGIMIKDSEAPYIPGLRGKKMLKYKAEPETLDMVVIGGTYGIGKRGDFVGSYLVALRDENNEFKIVAYAATGLDDATLEYLTGKMKE
;
A
#
# COMPACT_ATOMS: atom_id res chain seq x y z
N ASN A 1 -6.48 14.44 6.23
CA ASN A 1 -6.07 13.12 6.65
C ASN A 1 -7.31 12.22 6.83
N ILE A 2 -7.44 11.16 6.02
CA ILE A 2 -8.60 10.25 5.95
C ILE A 2 -8.98 9.70 7.33
N LEU A 3 -8.01 9.31 8.15
CA LEU A 3 -8.26 8.76 9.49
C LEU A 3 -8.96 9.76 10.41
N HIS A 4 -8.68 11.05 10.29
CA HIS A 4 -9.37 12.09 11.05
C HIS A 4 -10.85 12.21 10.65
N ARG A 5 -11.18 12.04 9.36
CA ARG A 5 -12.56 12.02 8.90
C ARG A 5 -13.31 10.78 9.39
N VAL A 6 -12.74 9.59 9.17
CA VAL A 6 -13.41 8.31 9.43
C VAL A 6 -13.64 8.06 10.93
N ARG A 7 -12.78 8.58 11.81
CA ARG A 7 -12.89 8.39 13.27
C ARG A 7 -13.67 9.48 13.99
N ARG A 8 -14.11 10.53 13.29
CA ARG A 8 -14.90 11.60 13.94
C ARG A 8 -16.31 11.13 14.29
N LYS A 9 -16.74 11.47 15.52
CA LYS A 9 -18.10 11.28 16.02
C LYS A 9 -18.93 12.57 16.02
N HIS A 10 -18.29 13.72 15.87
CA HIS A 10 -18.89 15.05 15.89
C HIS A 10 -18.34 15.87 14.71
N ASN A 11 -19.13 16.86 14.25
CA ASN A 11 -18.81 17.74 13.11
C ASN A 11 -18.43 16.95 11.83
N VAL A 12 -19.25 15.93 11.53
CA VAL A 12 -19.00 15.05 10.38
C VAL A 12 -19.13 15.81 9.07
N GLU A 13 -20.10 16.72 8.95
CA GLU A 13 -20.34 17.54 7.75
C GLU A 13 -19.14 18.43 7.42
N GLU A 14 -18.62 19.18 8.40
CA GLU A 14 -17.39 19.97 8.24
C GLU A 14 -16.19 19.12 7.83
N ALA A 15 -16.08 17.90 8.37
CA ALA A 15 -15.01 16.99 8.00
C ALA A 15 -15.18 16.43 6.58
N MET A 16 -16.40 16.30 6.09
CA MET A 16 -16.70 15.87 4.71
C MET A 16 -16.29 16.96 3.70
N GLU A 17 -16.55 18.20 3.99
CA GLU A 17 -16.14 19.33 3.15
C GLU A 17 -14.61 19.49 3.10
N ASN A 18 -13.95 19.40 4.25
CA ASN A 18 -12.50 19.58 4.37
C ASN A 18 -11.67 18.42 3.81
N VAL A 19 -12.24 17.22 3.77
CA VAL A 19 -11.56 15.99 3.28
C VAL A 19 -12.53 15.21 2.38
N PRO A 20 -12.74 15.63 1.14
CA PRO A 20 -13.59 14.90 0.20
C PRO A 20 -12.99 13.49 -0.06
N LEU A 21 -13.84 12.48 -0.12
CA LEU A 21 -13.45 11.10 -0.41
C LEU A 21 -14.15 10.62 -1.67
N LYS A 22 -13.41 9.90 -2.52
CA LYS A 22 -13.96 9.11 -3.62
C LYS A 22 -13.84 7.62 -3.30
N LEU A 23 -14.88 6.87 -3.61
CA LEU A 23 -14.91 5.43 -3.47
C LEU A 23 -14.60 4.79 -4.83
N TYR A 24 -13.54 3.99 -4.89
CA TYR A 24 -13.17 3.22 -6.07
C TYR A 24 -13.47 1.74 -5.85
N LEU A 25 -14.47 1.24 -6.58
CA LEU A 25 -14.88 -0.16 -6.53
C LEU A 25 -14.07 -0.98 -7.53
N PHE A 26 -13.58 -2.13 -7.10
CA PHE A 26 -12.68 -2.96 -7.92
C PHE A 26 -13.11 -4.43 -8.03
N ASP A 27 -14.05 -4.89 -7.22
CA ASP A 27 -14.57 -6.26 -7.28
C ASP A 27 -15.95 -6.33 -6.61
N VAL A 28 -16.74 -7.38 -6.91
CA VAL A 28 -18.01 -7.69 -6.25
C VAL A 28 -18.04 -9.15 -5.87
N LEU A 29 -18.28 -9.43 -4.58
CA LEU A 29 -18.28 -10.79 -4.03
C LEU A 29 -19.69 -11.32 -3.75
N TYR A 30 -20.68 -10.44 -3.73
CA TYR A 30 -22.07 -10.78 -3.56
C TYR A 30 -22.96 -9.75 -4.28
N TYR A 31 -23.82 -10.23 -5.15
CA TYR A 31 -24.93 -9.47 -5.74
C TYR A 31 -26.09 -10.40 -6.01
N LYS A 32 -27.16 -10.28 -5.22
CA LYS A 32 -28.31 -11.21 -5.22
C LYS A 32 -27.94 -12.65 -4.85
N VAL A 33 -26.78 -13.12 -5.31
CA VAL A 33 -26.19 -14.44 -5.03
C VAL A 33 -24.71 -14.27 -4.70
N PRO A 34 -24.09 -15.25 -3.99
CA PRO A 34 -22.63 -15.27 -3.84
C PRO A 34 -21.94 -15.36 -5.22
N MET A 35 -20.89 -14.57 -5.41
CA MET A 35 -20.09 -14.53 -6.64
C MET A 35 -18.62 -14.90 -6.39
N ILE A 36 -18.30 -15.34 -5.20
CA ILE A 36 -16.93 -15.63 -4.77
C ILE A 36 -16.26 -16.69 -5.66
N ASP A 37 -17.03 -17.69 -6.15
CA ASP A 37 -16.54 -18.77 -7.01
C ASP A 37 -16.52 -18.41 -8.50
N GLU A 38 -17.10 -17.27 -8.85
CA GLU A 38 -17.11 -16.79 -10.24
C GLU A 38 -15.72 -16.28 -10.66
N PRO A 39 -15.32 -16.45 -11.94
CA PRO A 39 -14.14 -15.80 -12.50
C PRO A 39 -14.15 -14.28 -12.30
N LEU A 40 -12.97 -13.69 -12.07
CA LEU A 40 -12.83 -12.23 -11.89
C LEU A 40 -13.49 -11.42 -13.02
N LYS A 41 -13.36 -11.87 -14.27
CA LYS A 41 -13.99 -11.21 -15.42
C LYS A 41 -15.51 -11.12 -15.31
N ASN A 42 -16.17 -12.16 -14.79
CA ASN A 42 -17.62 -12.19 -14.59
C ASN A 42 -18.04 -11.26 -13.44
N ARG A 43 -17.31 -11.28 -12.34
CA ARG A 43 -17.53 -10.38 -11.21
C ARG A 43 -17.36 -8.92 -11.62
N ARG A 44 -16.31 -8.64 -12.41
CA ARG A 44 -16.05 -7.30 -12.93
C ARG A 44 -17.18 -6.80 -13.83
N LYS A 45 -17.66 -7.63 -14.75
CA LYS A 45 -18.80 -7.30 -15.60
C LYS A 45 -20.05 -6.97 -14.77
N THR A 46 -20.36 -7.81 -13.77
CA THR A 46 -21.47 -7.53 -12.86
C THR A 46 -21.28 -6.21 -12.12
N LEU A 47 -20.06 -5.91 -11.66
CA LEU A 47 -19.76 -4.66 -10.98
C LEU A 47 -20.00 -3.44 -11.89
N GLU A 48 -19.60 -3.53 -13.14
CA GLU A 48 -19.81 -2.49 -14.16
C GLU A 48 -21.30 -2.26 -14.47
N ASP A 49 -22.09 -3.34 -14.46
CA ASP A 49 -23.54 -3.29 -14.73
C ASP A 49 -24.35 -2.68 -13.57
N ILE A 50 -23.85 -2.75 -12.32
CA ILE A 50 -24.61 -2.34 -11.13
C ILE A 50 -24.15 -1.01 -10.52
N VAL A 51 -22.96 -0.52 -10.86
CA VAL A 51 -22.42 0.73 -10.29
C VAL A 51 -22.83 1.91 -11.14
N ASP A 52 -23.54 2.82 -10.53
CA ASP A 52 -23.86 4.11 -11.13
C ASP A 52 -22.67 5.07 -11.00
N THR A 53 -21.91 5.22 -12.09
CA THR A 53 -20.74 6.11 -12.15
C THR A 53 -21.11 7.57 -12.41
N SER A 54 -22.41 7.90 -12.49
CA SER A 54 -22.85 9.30 -12.55
C SER A 54 -22.76 10.05 -11.22
N VAL A 55 -22.54 9.29 -10.12
CA VAL A 55 -22.31 9.83 -8.78
C VAL A 55 -20.83 10.17 -8.62
N ASP A 56 -20.51 11.44 -8.45
CA ASP A 56 -19.12 11.95 -8.41
C ASP A 56 -18.23 11.28 -7.35
N GLU A 57 -18.81 10.85 -6.23
CA GLU A 57 -18.10 10.20 -5.13
C GLU A 57 -17.85 8.70 -5.35
N MET A 58 -18.46 8.10 -6.40
CA MET A 58 -18.36 6.67 -6.68
C MET A 58 -17.81 6.42 -8.08
N ASN A 59 -16.76 5.62 -8.16
CA ASN A 59 -16.12 5.26 -9.42
C ASN A 59 -15.73 3.79 -9.45
N LEU A 60 -15.46 3.29 -10.65
CA LEU A 60 -14.81 2.00 -10.84
C LEU A 60 -13.30 2.19 -10.91
N SER A 61 -12.54 1.27 -10.31
CA SER A 61 -11.10 1.21 -10.56
C SER A 61 -10.84 0.92 -12.03
N THR A 62 -9.86 1.58 -12.63
CA THR A 62 -9.43 1.29 -13.99
C THR A 62 -9.01 -0.17 -14.09
N MET A 63 -9.47 -0.88 -15.12
CA MET A 63 -9.09 -2.26 -15.41
C MET A 63 -8.92 -2.43 -16.92
N ARG A 64 -7.83 -3.07 -17.32
CA ARG A 64 -7.61 -3.53 -18.68
C ARG A 64 -7.44 -5.04 -18.68
N ILE A 65 -7.93 -5.70 -19.68
CA ILE A 65 -7.76 -7.15 -19.91
C ILE A 65 -6.76 -7.31 -21.05
N GLY A 66 -5.68 -8.01 -20.78
CA GLY A 66 -4.61 -8.30 -21.74
C GLY A 66 -4.05 -9.70 -21.54
N THR A 67 -3.03 -10.04 -22.29
CA THR A 67 -2.31 -11.30 -22.17
C THR A 67 -1.01 -11.11 -21.35
N ALA A 68 -0.62 -12.16 -20.63
CA ALA A 68 0.55 -12.10 -19.74
C ALA A 68 1.91 -11.96 -20.47
N ASP A 69 1.92 -12.24 -21.75
CA ASP A 69 3.09 -12.17 -22.66
C ASP A 69 3.28 -10.77 -23.25
N ASN A 70 2.32 -9.88 -23.14
CA ASN A 70 2.45 -8.51 -23.59
C ASN A 70 3.08 -7.62 -22.49
N LEU A 71 4.38 -7.76 -22.31
CA LEU A 71 5.12 -7.02 -21.27
C LEU A 71 5.15 -5.52 -21.55
N ASP A 72 5.14 -5.09 -22.79
CA ASP A 72 5.15 -3.67 -23.16
C ASP A 72 3.86 -2.98 -22.71
N GLU A 73 2.70 -3.64 -22.88
CA GLU A 73 1.41 -3.12 -22.40
C GLU A 73 1.38 -3.03 -20.87
N ILE A 74 1.93 -4.03 -20.18
CA ILE A 74 2.01 -4.02 -18.71
C ILE A 74 2.89 -2.87 -18.23
N GLN A 75 4.01 -2.64 -18.90
CA GLN A 75 4.93 -1.56 -18.58
C GLN A 75 4.30 -0.19 -18.82
N GLU A 76 3.62 0.01 -19.95
CA GLU A 76 2.90 1.25 -20.25
C GLU A 76 1.83 1.57 -19.19
N LEU A 77 1.05 0.56 -18.77
CA LEU A 77 0.05 0.72 -17.72
C LEU A 77 0.68 1.07 -16.38
N PHE A 78 1.81 0.44 -16.06
CA PHE A 78 2.55 0.73 -14.84
C PHE A 78 3.04 2.18 -14.83
N GLU A 79 3.71 2.62 -15.90
CA GLU A 79 4.22 3.99 -16.02
C GLU A 79 3.10 5.03 -15.97
N THR A 80 1.96 4.76 -16.63
CA THR A 80 0.77 5.61 -16.55
C THR A 80 0.29 5.73 -15.10
N SER A 81 0.20 4.61 -14.39
CA SER A 81 -0.22 4.58 -12.98
C SER A 81 0.72 5.39 -12.07
N ILE A 82 2.03 5.28 -12.27
CA ILE A 82 3.03 6.06 -11.52
C ILE A 82 2.90 7.55 -11.83
N ASN A 83 2.76 7.92 -13.09
CA ASN A 83 2.61 9.32 -13.52
C ASN A 83 1.33 9.97 -12.97
N GLU A 84 0.28 9.18 -12.73
CA GLU A 84 -0.96 9.60 -12.06
C GLU A 84 -0.83 9.68 -10.53
N GLY A 85 0.34 9.37 -9.97
CA GLY A 85 0.62 9.43 -8.52
C GLY A 85 0.17 8.19 -7.73
N HIS A 86 -0.07 7.07 -8.39
CA HIS A 86 -0.37 5.80 -7.74
C HIS A 86 0.91 5.03 -7.38
N GLU A 87 0.78 4.00 -6.51
CA GLU A 87 1.91 3.16 -6.09
C GLU A 87 2.33 2.13 -7.14
N GLY A 88 1.57 1.95 -8.21
CA GLY A 88 1.74 0.92 -9.22
C GLY A 88 0.42 0.22 -9.57
N ILE A 89 0.49 -0.99 -10.10
CA ILE A 89 -0.66 -1.74 -10.58
C ILE A 89 -0.82 -3.10 -9.89
N MET A 90 -2.04 -3.63 -9.95
CA MET A 90 -2.37 -4.99 -9.54
C MET A 90 -2.64 -5.85 -10.78
N ILE A 91 -1.84 -6.89 -10.99
CA ILE A 91 -2.02 -7.86 -12.05
C ILE A 91 -2.77 -9.06 -11.48
N LYS A 92 -3.89 -9.42 -12.10
CA LYS A 92 -4.78 -10.48 -11.62
C LYS A 92 -5.14 -11.44 -12.75
N ASP A 93 -5.23 -12.73 -12.42
CA ASP A 93 -5.77 -13.75 -13.34
C ASP A 93 -7.28 -13.54 -13.51
N SER A 94 -7.71 -13.24 -14.75
CA SER A 94 -9.12 -12.97 -15.10
C SER A 94 -10.05 -14.16 -14.91
N GLU A 95 -9.49 -15.38 -14.97
CA GLU A 95 -10.25 -16.63 -14.80
C GLU A 95 -10.30 -17.10 -13.34
N ALA A 96 -9.58 -16.44 -12.44
CA ALA A 96 -9.51 -16.88 -11.05
C ALA A 96 -10.78 -16.54 -10.26
N PRO A 97 -11.26 -17.46 -9.42
CA PRO A 97 -12.23 -17.16 -8.38
C PRO A 97 -11.59 -16.27 -7.30
N TYR A 98 -12.40 -15.73 -6.42
CA TYR A 98 -11.89 -15.01 -5.24
C TYR A 98 -11.60 -15.99 -4.10
N ILE A 99 -10.36 -16.05 -3.66
CA ILE A 99 -9.93 -16.92 -2.55
C ILE A 99 -9.50 -16.03 -1.39
N PRO A 100 -10.29 -15.95 -0.29
CA PRO A 100 -9.95 -15.13 0.86
C PRO A 100 -8.58 -15.51 1.46
N GLY A 101 -7.76 -14.50 1.75
CA GLY A 101 -6.45 -14.70 2.39
C GLY A 101 -5.36 -15.29 1.50
N LEU A 102 -5.65 -15.68 0.26
CA LEU A 102 -4.65 -16.21 -0.65
C LEU A 102 -3.70 -15.10 -1.10
N ARG A 103 -2.41 -15.31 -0.83
CA ARG A 103 -1.32 -14.55 -1.46
C ARG A 103 -0.61 -15.50 -2.42
N GLY A 104 -0.65 -15.23 -3.70
CA GLY A 104 -0.05 -16.17 -4.66
C GLY A 104 -0.02 -15.67 -6.10
N LYS A 105 0.38 -16.56 -6.99
CA LYS A 105 0.63 -16.29 -8.43
C LYS A 105 -0.57 -15.73 -9.21
N LYS A 106 -1.79 -15.81 -8.66
CA LYS A 106 -3.02 -15.32 -9.31
C LYS A 106 -3.29 -13.82 -9.07
N MET A 107 -2.52 -13.20 -8.19
CA MET A 107 -2.60 -11.77 -7.91
C MET A 107 -1.22 -11.24 -7.52
N LEU A 108 -0.66 -10.39 -8.36
CA LEU A 108 0.66 -9.80 -8.17
C LEU A 108 0.53 -8.29 -7.99
N LYS A 109 1.35 -7.74 -7.10
CA LYS A 109 1.54 -6.29 -6.98
C LYS A 109 2.80 -5.91 -7.74
N TYR A 110 2.65 -5.05 -8.73
CA TYR A 110 3.77 -4.44 -9.42
C TYR A 110 3.86 -2.98 -8.96
N LYS A 111 4.88 -2.70 -8.15
CA LYS A 111 5.10 -1.40 -7.52
C LYS A 111 6.43 -0.81 -7.97
N ALA A 112 6.51 0.52 -7.98
CA ALA A 112 7.79 1.19 -8.11
C ALA A 112 8.69 0.81 -6.90
N GLU A 113 9.98 0.69 -7.18
CA GLU A 113 10.95 0.58 -6.09
C GLU A 113 10.93 1.88 -5.28
N PRO A 114 10.79 1.78 -3.95
CA PRO A 114 10.82 2.97 -3.12
C PRO A 114 12.20 3.63 -3.21
N GLU A 115 12.22 4.95 -3.23
CA GLU A 115 13.47 5.69 -3.10
C GLU A 115 14.13 5.34 -1.76
N THR A 116 15.45 5.14 -1.79
CA THR A 116 16.25 4.91 -0.60
C THR A 116 16.92 6.21 -0.18
N LEU A 117 17.06 6.40 1.13
CA LEU A 117 17.73 7.56 1.71
C LEU A 117 18.88 7.08 2.59
N ASP A 118 20.05 7.67 2.39
CA ASP A 118 21.18 7.49 3.30
C ASP A 118 20.97 8.30 4.57
N MET A 119 20.84 7.62 5.70
CA MET A 119 20.56 8.26 6.97
C MET A 119 21.61 7.93 8.02
N VAL A 120 21.77 8.81 8.97
CA VAL A 120 22.63 8.59 10.14
C VAL A 120 21.79 8.09 11.31
N VAL A 121 22.22 7.01 11.93
CA VAL A 121 21.64 6.55 13.21
C VAL A 121 22.21 7.40 14.35
N ILE A 122 21.34 8.13 15.03
CA ILE A 122 21.73 9.05 16.13
C ILE A 122 21.27 8.57 17.50
N GLY A 123 20.54 7.46 17.55
CA GLY A 123 20.06 6.85 18.79
C GLY A 123 19.23 5.62 18.54
N GLY A 124 18.74 5.01 19.60
CA GLY A 124 17.86 3.86 19.49
C GLY A 124 17.20 3.47 20.79
N THR A 125 16.18 2.63 20.71
CA THR A 125 15.49 2.03 21.85
C THR A 125 15.57 0.53 21.79
N TYR A 126 15.72 -0.11 22.93
CA TYR A 126 15.72 -1.56 23.03
C TYR A 126 14.35 -2.14 22.64
N GLY A 127 14.38 -3.34 22.07
CA GLY A 127 13.18 -4.10 21.75
C GLY A 127 12.44 -4.59 22.99
N ILE A 128 11.33 -5.27 22.78
CA ILE A 128 10.50 -5.86 23.83
C ILE A 128 10.44 -7.37 23.66
N GLY A 129 10.35 -8.13 24.75
CA GLY A 129 10.22 -9.57 24.76
C GLY A 129 11.49 -10.28 24.24
N LYS A 130 11.39 -11.12 23.23
CA LYS A 130 12.53 -11.91 22.71
C LYS A 130 13.67 -11.06 22.14
N ARG A 131 13.42 -9.81 21.81
CA ARG A 131 14.39 -8.83 21.27
C ARG A 131 14.80 -7.78 22.29
N GLY A 132 14.55 -8.01 23.58
CA GLY A 132 14.88 -7.07 24.68
C GLY A 132 16.36 -6.74 24.80
N ASP A 133 17.25 -7.64 24.38
CA ASP A 133 18.70 -7.46 24.43
C ASP A 133 19.29 -6.69 23.23
N PHE A 134 18.46 -6.44 22.20
CA PHE A 134 18.86 -5.74 20.98
C PHE A 134 18.21 -4.38 20.90
N VAL A 135 18.90 -3.43 20.26
CA VAL A 135 18.27 -2.18 19.82
C VAL A 135 17.30 -2.51 18.71
N GLY A 136 16.01 -2.42 18.99
CA GLY A 136 14.92 -2.82 18.09
C GLY A 136 14.33 -1.67 17.27
N SER A 137 14.69 -0.42 17.61
CA SER A 137 14.24 0.77 16.89
C SER A 137 15.34 1.81 16.89
N TYR A 138 15.69 2.30 15.70
CA TYR A 138 16.79 3.23 15.45
C TYR A 138 16.23 4.61 15.13
N LEU A 139 16.67 5.62 15.88
CA LEU A 139 16.38 7.02 15.59
C LEU A 139 17.32 7.47 14.47
N VAL A 140 16.75 7.86 13.33
CA VAL A 140 17.51 8.22 12.13
C VAL A 140 17.33 9.69 11.77
N ALA A 141 18.40 10.29 11.28
CA ALA A 141 18.48 11.68 10.89
C ALA A 141 19.07 11.83 9.48
N LEU A 142 18.63 12.85 8.78
CA LEU A 142 19.26 13.35 7.55
C LEU A 142 20.09 14.60 7.86
N ARG A 143 21.10 14.82 7.05
CA ARG A 143 21.87 16.05 7.09
C ARG A 143 21.22 17.09 6.18
N ASP A 144 20.89 18.25 6.70
CA ASP A 144 20.33 19.34 5.93
C ASP A 144 21.38 20.15 5.16
N GLU A 145 20.95 21.14 4.39
CA GLU A 145 21.80 22.02 3.59
C GLU A 145 22.81 22.82 4.44
N ASN A 146 22.53 23.04 5.71
CA ASN A 146 23.40 23.71 6.68
C ASN A 146 24.35 22.73 7.39
N ASN A 147 24.36 21.45 6.95
CA ASN A 147 25.18 20.40 7.53
C ASN A 147 24.74 20.00 8.98
N GLU A 148 23.51 20.33 9.37
CA GLU A 148 22.90 19.96 10.64
C GLU A 148 22.10 18.67 10.52
N PHE A 149 22.08 17.84 11.57
CA PHE A 149 21.28 16.64 11.61
C PHE A 149 19.84 16.97 12.00
N LYS A 150 18.88 16.61 11.13
CA LYS A 150 17.45 16.70 11.38
C LYS A 150 16.86 15.30 11.56
N ILE A 151 16.22 15.07 12.70
CA ILE A 151 15.54 13.81 13.00
C ILE A 151 14.39 13.63 12.02
N VAL A 152 14.32 12.46 11.37
CA VAL A 152 13.32 12.13 10.36
C VAL A 152 12.32 11.09 10.86
N ALA A 153 12.82 9.97 11.41
CA ALA A 153 11.97 8.84 11.77
C ALA A 153 12.62 7.88 12.76
N TYR A 154 11.83 6.91 13.21
CA TYR A 154 12.30 5.67 13.81
C TYR A 154 12.22 4.54 12.78
N ALA A 155 13.35 3.87 12.52
CA ALA A 155 13.43 2.66 11.70
C ALA A 155 13.43 1.43 12.60
N ALA A 156 12.42 0.56 12.47
CA ALA A 156 12.23 -0.58 13.36
C ALA A 156 11.97 -1.92 12.65
N THR A 157 11.98 -1.94 11.31
CA THR A 157 11.64 -3.12 10.51
C THR A 157 12.65 -3.36 9.41
N GLY A 158 12.69 -4.61 8.89
CA GLY A 158 13.55 -4.97 7.76
C GLY A 158 14.92 -5.52 8.16
N LEU A 159 15.26 -5.58 9.45
CA LEU A 159 16.54 -6.10 9.94
C LEU A 159 16.37 -7.54 10.44
N ASP A 160 17.30 -8.40 10.06
CA ASP A 160 17.44 -9.75 10.64
C ASP A 160 18.15 -9.72 12.01
N ASP A 161 18.12 -10.82 12.72
CA ASP A 161 18.67 -10.89 14.08
C ASP A 161 20.19 -10.68 14.11
N ALA A 162 20.93 -11.14 13.08
CA ALA A 162 22.37 -10.93 12.98
C ALA A 162 22.74 -9.45 12.80
N THR A 163 21.98 -8.74 11.95
CA THR A 163 22.14 -7.30 11.76
C THR A 163 21.78 -6.52 13.02
N LEU A 164 20.73 -6.94 13.74
CA LEU A 164 20.35 -6.32 15.02
C LEU A 164 21.44 -6.47 16.08
N GLU A 165 22.06 -7.65 16.18
CA GLU A 165 23.19 -7.91 17.08
C GLU A 165 24.40 -7.02 16.76
N TYR A 166 24.79 -6.99 15.49
CA TYR A 166 25.89 -6.15 14.99
C TYR A 166 25.67 -4.67 15.30
N LEU A 167 24.51 -4.13 14.95
CA LEU A 167 24.19 -2.72 15.17
C LEU A 167 24.08 -2.39 16.67
N THR A 168 23.52 -3.31 17.47
CA THR A 168 23.46 -3.14 18.93
C THR A 168 24.87 -3.05 19.55
N GLY A 169 25.79 -3.88 19.05
CA GLY A 169 27.20 -3.83 19.45
C GLY A 169 27.82 -2.47 19.13
N LYS A 170 27.63 -2.00 17.90
CA LYS A 170 28.16 -0.70 17.44
C LYS A 170 27.60 0.51 18.19
N MET A 171 26.37 0.45 18.67
CA MET A 171 25.75 1.54 19.45
C MET A 171 26.18 1.59 20.93
N LYS A 172 26.91 0.57 21.40
CA LYS A 172 27.46 0.52 22.76
C LYS A 172 28.91 1.03 22.84
N GLU A 173 29.57 1.18 21.69
CA GLU A 173 30.89 1.79 21.53
C GLU A 173 30.80 3.33 21.61
#